data_212ea9f57c7ecb07d2237db62e0d1f5d
#
_entry.id   212ea9f57c7ecb07d2237db62e0d1f5d
#
_cell.length_a   1.000
_cell.length_b   1.000
_cell.length_c   1.000
_cell.angle_alpha   90.00
_cell.angle_beta   90.00
_cell.angle_gamma   90.00
#
_symmetry.space_group_name_H-M   'P 1'
#
loop_
_entity.id
_entity.type
_entity.pdbx_description
1 polymer ?
#
loop_
_entity_poly.entity_id
_entity_poly.type
_entity_poly.pdbx_seq_one_letter_code
_entity_poly.pdbx_strand_id
1 'polypeptide(L)'
;MRKILDLITDEMVKAFEAAGLDAKYAKVTVSNRPDLCEYQCNGAMAAAKEYKKAPIMIAEEVVAQLKDNTMFESVEAVKPGFLNLKLNNEFVASYISKMQEDTERLGCDKVENPKTIMIDYGGPNVAKPLHVGHLRSAIIGESIKRIGKFMGHNMIGDVHLGDWGLQMGLIITELKLRKPELCYFDENYEGEYPVEPPFTISELEEIYPTASGKSKEDVAYKEAAMQATYELQHGRRGYQALLSHILNVSVTDLKKNYANLNVSFELWKGESDAQPYIPDMVQKMKDDGYAYISDGALVVDVKEETDTKEIPPCMILKSDGASLYNTTDLATIVWRMKDYHPDKIIYVVDKRQELYFTQVFRCARKTHLVDDDTELQFLGFGTMNGKDGKPFKTREGGVMRLETLLSSINDEMYRKITENRTVEEAEAKATAKVVALSAVKYGDLSNQASKDYIFDIDRFTSFEGNTGPYILYTIVRIKSILNKYKEAGKEAGTAAILPAHSESEKALMLELTRFNAMMENAYEETAPHKVCSYIYDLANALNHFYHETKIMAEEDEAVQASYVRLLTLTRRTLEVCIDVLGFSAPDRM
;
A
#
# COMPACT_ATOMS: atom_id res chain seq x y z
N MET A 1 6.58 5.49 -21.92
CA MET A 1 7.42 6.68 -22.27
C MET A 1 8.68 6.66 -21.43
N ARG A 2 9.84 6.95 -21.99
CA ARG A 2 11.11 6.96 -21.23
C ARG A 2 11.10 8.01 -20.12
N LYS A 3 11.73 7.68 -18.99
CA LYS A 3 11.87 8.62 -17.85
C LYS A 3 12.75 9.80 -18.26
N ILE A 4 12.41 10.99 -17.80
CA ILE A 4 13.18 12.20 -18.15
C ILE A 4 14.65 12.12 -17.69
N LEU A 5 14.91 11.54 -16.51
CA LEU A 5 16.28 11.33 -16.03
C LEU A 5 17.12 10.42 -16.94
N ASP A 6 16.49 9.40 -17.55
CA ASP A 6 17.19 8.52 -18.49
C ASP A 6 17.58 9.29 -19.77
N LEU A 7 16.69 10.15 -20.26
CA LEU A 7 16.97 10.99 -21.43
C LEU A 7 18.13 11.97 -21.15
N ILE A 8 18.12 12.60 -19.98
CA ILE A 8 19.19 13.52 -19.55
C ILE A 8 20.50 12.76 -19.38
N THR A 9 20.45 11.57 -18.76
CA THR A 9 21.63 10.74 -18.54
C THR A 9 22.24 10.28 -19.87
N ASP A 10 21.45 9.94 -20.86
CA ASP A 10 21.96 9.58 -22.19
C ASP A 10 22.76 10.73 -22.84
N GLU A 11 22.31 11.97 -22.73
CA GLU A 11 23.06 13.13 -23.23
C GLU A 11 24.35 13.36 -22.42
N MET A 12 24.31 13.13 -21.12
CA MET A 12 25.51 13.19 -20.28
C MET A 12 26.50 12.08 -20.61
N VAL A 13 26.04 10.85 -20.89
CA VAL A 13 26.91 9.74 -21.33
C VAL A 13 27.64 10.13 -22.61
N LYS A 14 26.92 10.63 -23.62
CA LYS A 14 27.53 11.12 -24.86
C LYS A 14 28.58 12.19 -24.62
N ALA A 15 28.30 13.12 -23.70
CA ALA A 15 29.23 14.23 -23.38
C ALA A 15 30.47 13.73 -22.65
N PHE A 16 30.35 12.81 -21.69
CA PHE A 16 31.48 12.20 -21.01
C PHE A 16 32.37 11.41 -21.99
N GLU A 17 31.77 10.58 -22.84
CA GLU A 17 32.51 9.81 -23.86
C GLU A 17 33.21 10.73 -24.86
N ALA A 18 32.55 11.78 -25.32
CA ALA A 18 33.16 12.77 -26.22
C ALA A 18 34.33 13.55 -25.57
N ALA A 19 34.29 13.70 -24.27
CA ALA A 19 35.43 14.27 -23.48
C ALA A 19 36.50 13.22 -23.16
N GLY A 20 36.39 11.97 -23.64
CA GLY A 20 37.34 10.88 -23.37
C GLY A 20 37.25 10.31 -21.95
N LEU A 21 36.08 10.40 -21.34
CA LEU A 21 35.79 9.93 -19.99
C LEU A 21 34.83 8.72 -20.00
N ASP A 22 34.92 7.87 -18.98
CA ASP A 22 34.07 6.69 -18.85
C ASP A 22 32.60 7.10 -18.55
N ALA A 23 31.66 6.50 -19.29
CA ALA A 23 30.22 6.69 -19.14
C ALA A 23 29.68 6.41 -17.72
N LYS A 24 30.37 5.56 -16.93
CA LYS A 24 29.97 5.25 -15.54
C LYS A 24 29.86 6.49 -14.64
N TYR A 25 30.53 7.58 -15.01
CA TYR A 25 30.49 8.85 -14.28
C TYR A 25 29.35 9.78 -14.69
N ALA A 26 28.59 9.46 -15.74
CA ALA A 26 27.56 10.33 -16.31
C ALA A 26 26.21 10.34 -15.56
N LYS A 27 26.10 9.73 -14.39
CA LYS A 27 24.85 9.62 -13.64
C LYS A 27 24.31 10.97 -13.24
N VAL A 28 23.05 11.26 -13.62
CA VAL A 28 22.33 12.48 -13.29
C VAL A 28 21.31 12.20 -12.19
N THR A 29 21.12 13.17 -11.30
CA THR A 29 20.11 13.16 -10.25
C THR A 29 19.32 14.46 -10.25
N VAL A 30 18.12 14.45 -9.66
CA VAL A 30 17.37 15.67 -9.37
C VAL A 30 18.20 16.50 -8.37
N SER A 31 18.29 17.79 -8.58
CA SER A 31 19.05 18.67 -7.70
C SER A 31 18.41 18.82 -6.32
N ASN A 32 19.21 18.81 -5.27
CA ASN A 32 18.76 19.17 -3.92
C ASN A 32 18.70 20.70 -3.70
N ARG A 33 19.13 21.48 -4.69
CA ARG A 33 19.16 22.94 -4.69
C ARG A 33 18.43 23.47 -5.94
N PRO A 34 17.07 23.37 -5.94
CA PRO A 34 16.27 23.83 -7.09
C PRO A 34 16.43 25.32 -7.39
N ASP A 35 16.88 26.09 -6.42
CA ASP A 35 17.26 27.50 -6.58
C ASP A 35 18.49 27.70 -7.48
N LEU A 36 19.34 26.70 -7.62
CA LEU A 36 20.57 26.76 -8.43
C LEU A 36 20.42 26.01 -9.76
N CYS A 37 19.86 24.84 -9.74
CA CYS A 37 19.69 24.00 -10.93
C CYS A 37 18.56 22.98 -10.73
N GLU A 38 18.07 22.43 -11.83
CA GLU A 38 16.99 21.42 -11.84
C GLU A 38 17.53 20.01 -11.66
N TYR A 39 18.66 19.73 -12.31
CA TYR A 39 19.37 18.45 -12.26
C TYR A 39 20.86 18.66 -12.03
N GLN A 40 21.52 17.64 -11.53
CA GLN A 40 22.95 17.71 -11.23
C GLN A 40 23.65 16.39 -11.55
N CYS A 41 24.86 16.48 -12.09
CA CYS A 41 25.78 15.37 -12.23
C CYS A 41 27.04 15.63 -11.40
N ASN A 42 27.39 14.67 -10.54
CA ASN A 42 28.57 14.76 -9.65
C ASN A 42 29.73 13.90 -10.15
N GLY A 43 29.62 13.36 -11.35
CA GLY A 43 30.58 12.39 -11.90
C GLY A 43 32.00 12.91 -12.06
N ALA A 44 32.16 14.20 -12.31
CA ALA A 44 33.51 14.83 -12.41
C ALA A 44 34.31 14.68 -11.13
N MET A 45 33.67 14.78 -9.96
CA MET A 45 34.36 14.57 -8.68
C MET A 45 34.78 13.12 -8.49
N ALA A 46 33.93 12.16 -8.89
CA ALA A 46 34.27 10.73 -8.82
C ALA A 46 35.37 10.35 -9.82
N ALA A 47 35.39 10.95 -11.00
CA ALA A 47 36.40 10.70 -12.05
C ALA A 47 37.78 11.29 -11.75
N ALA A 48 37.85 12.33 -10.93
CA ALA A 48 39.08 13.12 -10.69
C ALA A 48 40.32 12.27 -10.34
N LYS A 49 40.15 11.25 -9.50
CA LYS A 49 41.24 10.35 -9.08
C LYS A 49 41.72 9.46 -10.22
N GLU A 50 40.81 8.91 -11.02
CA GLU A 50 41.12 8.01 -12.14
C GLU A 50 41.83 8.76 -13.25
N TYR A 51 41.36 9.95 -13.60
CA TYR A 51 41.92 10.77 -14.68
C TYR A 51 43.03 11.74 -14.24
N LYS A 52 43.36 11.76 -12.96
CA LYS A 52 44.41 12.63 -12.37
C LYS A 52 44.27 14.12 -12.76
N LYS A 53 43.02 14.58 -12.81
CA LYS A 53 42.65 15.98 -13.13
C LYS A 53 41.84 16.58 -11.99
N ALA A 54 41.87 17.90 -11.85
CA ALA A 54 40.96 18.59 -10.93
C ALA A 54 39.51 18.39 -11.36
N PRO A 55 38.56 18.12 -10.43
CA PRO A 55 37.16 17.86 -10.78
C PRO A 55 36.54 18.98 -11.62
N ILE A 56 36.84 20.23 -11.33
CA ILE A 56 36.32 21.37 -12.09
C ILE A 56 36.78 21.35 -13.56
N MET A 57 38.03 20.96 -13.83
CA MET A 57 38.53 20.83 -15.21
C MET A 57 37.77 19.74 -15.98
N ILE A 58 37.50 18.61 -15.33
CA ILE A 58 36.69 17.53 -15.93
C ILE A 58 35.29 18.06 -16.23
N ALA A 59 34.66 18.75 -15.28
CA ALA A 59 33.34 19.34 -15.47
C ALA A 59 33.32 20.33 -16.63
N GLU A 60 34.32 21.20 -16.76
CA GLU A 60 34.42 22.14 -17.89
C GLU A 60 34.62 21.44 -19.24
N GLU A 61 35.40 20.36 -19.30
CA GLU A 61 35.55 19.54 -20.52
C GLU A 61 34.22 18.90 -20.96
N VAL A 62 33.41 18.40 -20.01
CA VAL A 62 32.10 17.83 -20.31
C VAL A 62 31.10 18.91 -20.72
N VAL A 63 31.08 20.07 -20.04
CA VAL A 63 30.21 21.21 -20.43
C VAL A 63 30.50 21.65 -21.86
N ALA A 64 31.76 21.68 -22.28
CA ALA A 64 32.14 22.03 -23.66
C ALA A 64 31.48 21.12 -24.73
N GLN A 65 31.22 19.84 -24.39
CA GLN A 65 30.57 18.89 -25.30
C GLN A 65 29.06 19.09 -25.39
N LEU A 66 28.45 19.81 -24.45
CA LEU A 66 27.00 20.06 -24.38
C LEU A 66 26.59 21.44 -24.91
N LYS A 67 27.53 22.22 -25.43
CA LYS A 67 27.33 23.63 -25.81
C LYS A 67 26.23 23.86 -26.84
N ASP A 68 26.06 22.92 -27.77
CA ASP A 68 25.04 22.99 -28.83
C ASP A 68 23.85 22.02 -28.59
N ASN A 69 23.74 21.46 -27.38
CA ASN A 69 22.67 20.54 -27.04
C ASN A 69 21.37 21.30 -26.75
N THR A 70 20.33 21.04 -27.53
CA THR A 70 19.03 21.73 -27.44
C THR A 70 18.15 21.28 -26.28
N MET A 71 18.52 20.20 -25.58
CA MET A 71 17.77 19.72 -24.40
C MET A 71 17.92 20.70 -23.23
N PHE A 72 19.04 21.40 -23.14
CA PHE A 72 19.37 22.24 -22.01
C PHE A 72 19.22 23.72 -22.32
N GLU A 73 18.68 24.47 -21.37
CA GLU A 73 18.75 25.92 -21.33
C GLU A 73 20.13 26.37 -20.89
N SER A 74 20.68 25.70 -19.85
CA SER A 74 22.04 25.94 -19.37
C SER A 74 22.68 24.67 -18.81
N VAL A 75 23.98 24.56 -19.00
CA VAL A 75 24.85 23.56 -18.39
C VAL A 75 26.07 24.29 -17.84
N GLU A 76 26.30 24.22 -16.53
CA GLU A 76 27.34 24.96 -15.84
C GLU A 76 28.24 24.04 -15.02
N ALA A 77 29.56 24.24 -15.14
CA ALA A 77 30.54 23.63 -14.26
C ALA A 77 30.73 24.52 -13.00
N VAL A 78 30.39 23.97 -11.85
CA VAL A 78 30.44 24.68 -10.57
C VAL A 78 31.42 24.00 -9.61
N LYS A 79 32.30 24.80 -8.97
CA LYS A 79 33.26 24.24 -8.02
C LYS A 79 32.58 23.47 -6.88
N PRO A 80 33.17 22.33 -6.44
CA PRO A 80 34.48 21.79 -6.86
C PRO A 80 34.47 20.97 -8.17
N GLY A 81 33.29 20.59 -8.73
CA GLY A 81 33.16 19.79 -9.94
C GLY A 81 31.74 19.33 -10.18
N PHE A 82 30.76 20.12 -9.77
CA PHE A 82 29.36 19.89 -10.07
C PHE A 82 29.04 20.30 -11.50
N LEU A 83 28.20 19.51 -12.16
CA LEU A 83 27.55 19.85 -13.42
C LEU A 83 26.10 20.19 -13.10
N ASN A 84 25.76 21.47 -13.14
CA ASN A 84 24.42 21.98 -12.90
C ASN A 84 23.69 22.13 -14.22
N LEU A 85 22.48 21.55 -14.31
CA LEU A 85 21.69 21.43 -15.53
C LEU A 85 20.33 22.11 -15.35
N LYS A 86 19.94 22.93 -16.33
CA LYS A 86 18.57 23.41 -16.50
C LYS A 86 18.05 22.98 -17.86
N LEU A 87 16.85 22.44 -17.90
CA LEU A 87 16.21 21.98 -19.14
C LEU A 87 15.63 23.14 -19.93
N ASN A 88 15.66 23.02 -21.24
CA ASN A 88 14.99 23.95 -22.15
C ASN A 88 13.46 23.85 -21.99
N ASN A 89 12.77 24.99 -21.98
CA ASN A 89 11.31 25.03 -21.79
C ASN A 89 10.54 24.32 -22.93
N GLU A 90 11.03 24.36 -24.16
CA GLU A 90 10.43 23.64 -25.28
C GLU A 90 10.55 22.13 -25.14
N PHE A 91 11.70 21.65 -24.65
CA PHE A 91 11.91 20.23 -24.36
C PHE A 91 10.97 19.74 -23.25
N VAL A 92 10.83 20.48 -22.16
CA VAL A 92 9.92 20.13 -21.05
C VAL A 92 8.47 20.13 -21.54
N ALA A 93 8.04 21.15 -22.28
CA ALA A 93 6.69 21.24 -22.84
C ALA A 93 6.39 20.09 -23.81
N SER A 94 7.34 19.72 -24.65
CA SER A 94 7.21 18.56 -25.55
C SER A 94 7.07 17.25 -24.77
N TYR A 95 7.83 17.09 -23.68
CA TYR A 95 7.75 15.89 -22.84
C TYR A 95 6.38 15.74 -22.19
N ILE A 96 5.86 16.79 -21.54
CA ILE A 96 4.54 16.73 -20.87
C ILE A 96 3.38 16.70 -21.87
N SER A 97 3.54 17.23 -23.07
CA SER A 97 2.55 17.09 -24.14
C SER A 97 2.37 15.63 -24.57
N LYS A 98 3.44 14.84 -24.60
CA LYS A 98 3.36 13.39 -24.81
C LYS A 98 2.66 12.66 -23.65
N MET A 99 2.85 13.13 -22.41
CA MET A 99 2.10 12.61 -21.25
C MET A 99 0.59 12.89 -21.41
N GLN A 100 0.23 14.07 -21.90
CA GLN A 100 -1.17 14.45 -22.13
C GLN A 100 -1.86 13.56 -23.17
N GLU A 101 -1.15 13.10 -24.20
CA GLU A 101 -1.67 12.19 -25.23
C GLU A 101 -2.07 10.83 -24.66
N ASP A 102 -1.36 10.34 -23.67
CA ASP A 102 -1.68 9.11 -22.95
C ASP A 102 -2.67 9.39 -21.81
N THR A 103 -3.96 9.35 -22.15
CA THR A 103 -5.04 9.73 -21.23
C THR A 103 -5.25 8.78 -20.06
N GLU A 104 -4.77 7.53 -20.15
CA GLU A 104 -4.98 6.51 -19.13
C GLU A 104 -3.78 6.37 -18.20
N ARG A 105 -2.58 6.43 -18.76
CA ARG A 105 -1.36 6.08 -18.05
C ARG A 105 -0.34 7.22 -17.93
N LEU A 106 -0.61 8.34 -18.58
CA LEU A 106 0.21 9.56 -18.48
C LEU A 106 1.70 9.31 -18.78
N GLY A 107 1.97 8.48 -19.77
CA GLY A 107 3.33 8.12 -20.17
C GLY A 107 4.04 7.10 -19.27
N CYS A 108 3.35 6.50 -18.33
CA CYS A 108 3.89 5.40 -17.53
C CYS A 108 3.58 4.05 -18.17
N ASP A 109 4.56 3.42 -18.79
CA ASP A 109 4.39 2.16 -19.50
C ASP A 109 4.06 1.01 -18.54
N LYS A 110 3.33 0.01 -19.03
CA LYS A 110 3.21 -1.26 -18.33
C LYS A 110 4.53 -2.01 -18.41
N VAL A 111 4.78 -2.86 -17.42
CA VAL A 111 5.91 -3.78 -17.45
C VAL A 111 5.82 -4.71 -18.66
N GLU A 112 6.98 -5.03 -19.25
CA GLU A 112 7.04 -5.93 -20.41
C GLU A 112 6.70 -7.37 -20.06
N ASN A 113 7.08 -7.80 -18.85
CA ASN A 113 6.88 -9.15 -18.34
C ASN A 113 6.00 -9.13 -17.09
N PRO A 114 4.67 -9.17 -17.24
CA PRO A 114 3.76 -9.21 -16.11
C PRO A 114 3.99 -10.44 -15.22
N LYS A 115 4.03 -10.21 -13.91
CA LYS A 115 4.15 -11.25 -12.89
C LYS A 115 2.80 -11.50 -12.22
N THR A 116 2.60 -12.71 -11.71
CA THR A 116 1.53 -13.02 -10.78
C THR A 116 2.02 -12.81 -9.36
N ILE A 117 1.44 -11.85 -8.66
CA ILE A 117 1.84 -11.44 -7.31
C ILE A 117 0.66 -11.58 -6.37
N MET A 118 0.83 -12.42 -5.35
CA MET A 118 -0.14 -12.54 -4.27
C MET A 118 0.23 -11.61 -3.12
N ILE A 119 -0.78 -10.96 -2.56
CA ILE A 119 -0.61 -10.11 -1.37
C ILE A 119 -1.50 -10.65 -0.27
N ASP A 120 -0.89 -11.03 0.84
CA ASP A 120 -1.54 -11.43 2.07
C ASP A 120 -1.62 -10.22 2.99
N TYR A 121 -2.83 -9.72 3.21
CA TYR A 121 -3.06 -8.51 4.00
C TYR A 121 -4.47 -8.48 4.61
N GLY A 122 -4.66 -7.65 5.63
CA GLY A 122 -5.90 -7.57 6.39
C GLY A 122 -5.92 -8.55 7.56
N GLY A 123 -5.94 -9.85 7.30
CA GLY A 123 -5.75 -10.94 8.26
C GLY A 123 -6.60 -10.90 9.55
N PRO A 124 -7.93 -10.59 9.50
CA PRO A 124 -8.73 -10.54 10.72
C PRO A 124 -9.11 -11.95 11.17
N ASN A 125 -9.26 -12.10 12.48
CA ASN A 125 -9.93 -13.28 13.02
C ASN A 125 -11.45 -13.15 12.79
N VAL A 126 -12.08 -14.23 12.36
CA VAL A 126 -13.55 -14.28 12.27
C VAL A 126 -14.19 -14.13 13.66
N ALA A 127 -15.45 -13.71 13.70
CA ALA A 127 -16.19 -13.43 14.92
C ALA A 127 -15.59 -12.35 15.85
N LYS A 128 -14.70 -11.53 15.31
CA LYS A 128 -14.18 -10.34 15.99
C LYS A 128 -14.43 -9.10 15.13
N PRO A 129 -14.85 -7.98 15.75
CA PRO A 129 -14.93 -6.73 15.02
C PRO A 129 -13.53 -6.28 14.58
N LEU A 130 -13.46 -5.62 13.42
CA LEU A 130 -12.24 -4.95 13.01
C LEU A 130 -11.89 -3.84 14.01
N HIS A 131 -10.65 -3.78 14.38
CA HIS A 131 -10.10 -2.72 15.22
C HIS A 131 -8.99 -1.96 14.50
N VAL A 132 -8.57 -0.84 15.06
CA VAL A 132 -7.55 0.04 14.47
C VAL A 132 -6.22 -0.67 14.15
N GLY A 133 -5.91 -1.78 14.83
CA GLY A 133 -4.74 -2.62 14.53
C GLY A 133 -4.81 -3.32 13.16
N HIS A 134 -6.00 -3.49 12.58
CA HIS A 134 -6.16 -4.05 11.23
C HIS A 134 -6.07 -3.00 10.13
N LEU A 135 -6.18 -1.71 10.49
CA LEU A 135 -6.24 -0.60 9.54
C LEU A 135 -5.00 -0.54 8.64
N ARG A 136 -3.82 -0.58 9.25
CA ARG A 136 -2.56 -0.41 8.50
C ARG A 136 -2.32 -1.52 7.48
N SER A 137 -2.53 -2.78 7.88
CA SER A 137 -2.42 -3.91 6.97
C SER A 137 -3.34 -3.74 5.75
N ALA A 138 -4.61 -3.40 5.99
CA ALA A 138 -5.60 -3.24 4.95
C ALA A 138 -5.27 -2.09 3.98
N ILE A 139 -4.93 -0.91 4.50
CA ILE A 139 -4.65 0.28 3.69
C ILE A 139 -3.34 0.13 2.89
N ILE A 140 -2.28 -0.36 3.52
CA ILE A 140 -0.98 -0.55 2.87
C ILE A 140 -1.07 -1.63 1.80
N GLY A 141 -1.66 -2.78 2.13
CA GLY A 141 -1.82 -3.89 1.18
C GLY A 141 -2.66 -3.52 -0.04
N GLU A 142 -3.77 -2.82 0.17
CA GLU A 142 -4.62 -2.35 -0.93
C GLU A 142 -3.88 -1.38 -1.85
N SER A 143 -3.12 -0.45 -1.31
CA SER A 143 -2.34 0.50 -2.12
C SER A 143 -1.26 -0.22 -2.94
N ILE A 144 -0.52 -1.15 -2.34
CA ILE A 144 0.49 -1.94 -3.06
C ILE A 144 -0.16 -2.76 -4.17
N LYS A 145 -1.31 -3.37 -3.92
CA LYS A 145 -2.07 -4.10 -4.94
C LYS A 145 -2.46 -3.19 -6.11
N ARG A 146 -2.98 -1.99 -5.82
CA ARG A 146 -3.37 -1.02 -6.87
C ARG A 146 -2.19 -0.50 -7.66
N ILE A 147 -1.07 -0.20 -7.01
CA ILE A 147 0.18 0.20 -7.68
C ILE A 147 0.66 -0.93 -8.61
N GLY A 148 0.68 -2.18 -8.14
CA GLY A 148 1.06 -3.32 -8.95
C GLY A 148 0.15 -3.54 -10.16
N LYS A 149 -1.17 -3.39 -9.99
CA LYS A 149 -2.15 -3.44 -11.09
C LYS A 149 -1.91 -2.30 -12.10
N PHE A 150 -1.64 -1.09 -11.62
CA PHE A 150 -1.31 0.04 -12.47
C PHE A 150 -0.04 -0.23 -13.28
N MET A 151 0.99 -0.84 -12.68
CA MET A 151 2.22 -1.24 -13.38
C MET A 151 2.02 -2.40 -14.37
N GLY A 152 0.87 -3.06 -14.36
CA GLY A 152 0.51 -4.12 -15.32
C GLY A 152 0.71 -5.54 -14.83
N HIS A 153 0.97 -5.74 -13.54
CA HIS A 153 1.06 -7.06 -12.94
C HIS A 153 -0.32 -7.66 -12.63
N ASN A 154 -0.38 -8.99 -12.57
CA ASN A 154 -1.53 -9.73 -12.07
C ASN A 154 -1.45 -9.79 -10.54
N MET A 155 -2.21 -8.93 -9.86
CA MET A 155 -2.22 -8.80 -8.41
C MET A 155 -3.41 -9.52 -7.81
N ILE A 156 -3.17 -10.42 -6.85
CA ILE A 156 -4.20 -11.20 -6.17
C ILE A 156 -4.11 -10.93 -4.67
N GLY A 157 -5.09 -10.24 -4.12
CA GLY A 157 -5.21 -9.99 -2.68
C GLY A 157 -5.94 -11.12 -1.99
N ASP A 158 -5.34 -11.67 -0.94
CA ASP A 158 -5.94 -12.67 -0.06
C ASP A 158 -6.03 -12.14 1.37
N VAL A 159 -7.23 -12.18 1.94
CA VAL A 159 -7.45 -11.66 3.30
C VAL A 159 -6.88 -12.58 4.38
N HIS A 160 -6.73 -13.85 4.10
CA HIS A 160 -6.24 -14.90 5.00
C HIS A 160 -6.84 -14.88 6.42
N LEU A 161 -8.11 -15.30 6.52
CA LEU A 161 -8.88 -15.26 7.76
C LEU A 161 -8.36 -16.22 8.83
N GLY A 162 -8.32 -15.76 10.08
CA GLY A 162 -8.12 -16.63 11.24
C GLY A 162 -9.44 -17.32 11.63
N ASP A 163 -9.63 -18.55 11.18
CA ASP A 163 -10.90 -19.29 11.31
C ASP A 163 -10.74 -20.74 11.80
N TRP A 164 -9.56 -21.13 12.30
CA TRP A 164 -9.26 -22.52 12.56
C TRP A 164 -8.73 -22.87 13.96
N GLY A 165 -8.40 -21.90 14.78
CA GLY A 165 -7.76 -22.12 16.08
C GLY A 165 -8.74 -22.28 17.25
N LEU A 166 -8.20 -22.23 18.47
CA LEU A 166 -8.94 -22.32 19.75
C LEU A 166 -10.13 -21.33 19.83
N GLN A 167 -10.06 -20.22 19.10
CA GLN A 167 -11.13 -19.26 19.02
C GLN A 167 -12.45 -19.88 18.56
N MET A 168 -12.42 -20.81 17.61
CA MET A 168 -13.63 -21.49 17.13
C MET A 168 -14.20 -22.41 18.21
N GLY A 169 -13.35 -23.14 18.92
CA GLY A 169 -13.78 -23.97 20.06
C GLY A 169 -14.38 -23.14 21.20
N LEU A 170 -13.84 -21.97 21.48
CA LEU A 170 -14.39 -21.03 22.46
C LEU A 170 -15.81 -20.59 22.09
N ILE A 171 -16.02 -20.20 20.82
CA ILE A 171 -17.33 -19.80 20.33
C ILE A 171 -18.34 -20.96 20.41
N ILE A 172 -17.94 -22.13 19.96
CA ILE A 172 -18.79 -23.34 20.01
C ILE A 172 -19.18 -23.68 21.45
N THR A 173 -18.22 -23.65 22.38
CA THR A 173 -18.45 -23.93 23.79
C THR A 173 -19.41 -22.94 24.43
N GLU A 174 -19.24 -21.65 24.20
CA GLU A 174 -20.13 -20.63 24.74
C GLU A 174 -21.53 -20.73 24.12
N LEU A 175 -21.63 -20.97 22.82
CA LEU A 175 -22.91 -21.16 22.15
C LEU A 175 -23.67 -22.37 22.68
N LYS A 176 -22.96 -23.49 22.96
CA LYS A 176 -23.54 -24.68 23.57
C LYS A 176 -24.12 -24.40 24.94
N LEU A 177 -23.47 -23.56 25.74
CA LEU A 177 -24.00 -23.16 27.05
C LEU A 177 -25.23 -22.25 26.94
N ARG A 178 -25.26 -21.36 25.98
CA ARG A 178 -26.38 -20.42 25.78
C ARG A 178 -27.60 -21.06 25.11
N LYS A 179 -27.35 -21.95 24.15
CA LYS A 179 -28.39 -22.58 23.29
C LYS A 179 -28.14 -24.09 23.16
N PRO A 180 -28.21 -24.87 24.27
CA PRO A 180 -27.87 -26.31 24.27
C PRO A 180 -28.80 -27.16 23.44
N GLU A 181 -30.01 -26.67 23.11
CA GLU A 181 -31.05 -27.35 22.34
C GLU A 181 -30.78 -27.37 20.83
N LEU A 182 -29.79 -26.65 20.35
CA LEU A 182 -29.49 -26.58 18.91
C LEU A 182 -29.01 -27.94 18.37
N CYS A 183 -29.50 -28.31 17.20
CA CYS A 183 -29.18 -29.59 16.54
C CYS A 183 -27.68 -29.79 16.25
N TYR A 184 -26.88 -28.73 16.24
CA TYR A 184 -25.44 -28.81 16.03
C TYR A 184 -24.68 -29.53 17.16
N PHE A 185 -25.26 -29.62 18.36
CA PHE A 185 -24.68 -30.24 19.54
C PHE A 185 -25.12 -31.71 19.73
N ASP A 186 -26.14 -32.15 19.00
CA ASP A 186 -26.60 -33.54 19.01
C ASP A 186 -25.70 -34.38 18.05
N GLU A 187 -24.96 -35.32 18.63
CA GLU A 187 -24.05 -36.18 17.87
C GLU A 187 -24.78 -37.18 16.97
N ASN A 188 -26.07 -37.46 17.28
CA ASN A 188 -26.91 -38.39 16.53
C ASN A 188 -27.79 -37.68 15.51
N TYR A 189 -27.62 -36.35 15.33
CA TYR A 189 -28.43 -35.64 14.36
C TYR A 189 -28.03 -36.00 12.93
N GLU A 190 -28.93 -36.61 12.18
CA GLU A 190 -28.73 -37.06 10.79
C GLU A 190 -29.39 -36.13 9.75
N GLY A 191 -30.17 -35.14 10.20
CA GLY A 191 -30.88 -34.20 9.35
C GLY A 191 -29.95 -33.18 8.64
N GLU A 192 -30.56 -32.38 7.77
CA GLU A 192 -29.93 -31.21 7.20
C GLU A 192 -29.90 -30.10 8.24
N TYR A 193 -28.73 -29.41 8.36
CA TYR A 193 -28.64 -28.27 9.27
C TYR A 193 -29.36 -27.05 8.69
N PRO A 194 -29.98 -26.21 9.54
CA PRO A 194 -30.66 -24.99 9.11
C PRO A 194 -29.77 -24.11 8.22
N VAL A 195 -30.38 -23.50 7.21
CA VAL A 195 -29.71 -22.54 6.33
C VAL A 195 -29.45 -21.23 7.06
N GLU A 196 -30.37 -20.81 7.92
CA GLU A 196 -30.25 -19.60 8.72
C GLU A 196 -29.28 -19.83 9.88
N PRO A 197 -28.32 -18.88 10.11
CA PRO A 197 -27.39 -19.00 11.23
C PRO A 197 -28.14 -18.91 12.57
N PRO A 198 -27.70 -19.67 13.60
CA PRO A 198 -28.32 -19.64 14.93
C PRO A 198 -27.97 -18.42 15.77
N PHE A 199 -27.27 -17.44 15.20
CA PHE A 199 -26.78 -16.22 15.83
C PHE A 199 -26.66 -15.08 14.81
N THR A 200 -26.66 -13.85 15.33
CA THR A 200 -26.33 -12.63 14.60
C THR A 200 -24.84 -12.28 14.76
N ILE A 201 -24.34 -11.31 13.96
CA ILE A 201 -22.99 -10.79 14.14
C ILE A 201 -22.82 -10.15 15.53
N SER A 202 -23.80 -9.44 16.02
CA SER A 202 -23.76 -8.82 17.36
C SER A 202 -23.66 -9.87 18.48
N GLU A 203 -24.37 -11.00 18.34
CA GLU A 203 -24.23 -12.13 19.28
C GLU A 203 -22.82 -12.74 19.22
N LEU A 204 -22.24 -12.93 18.04
CA LEU A 204 -20.86 -13.43 17.89
C LEU A 204 -19.82 -12.49 18.53
N GLU A 205 -20.00 -11.19 18.36
CA GLU A 205 -19.12 -10.17 18.95
C GLU A 205 -19.17 -10.17 20.49
N GLU A 206 -20.26 -10.64 21.09
CA GLU A 206 -20.41 -10.83 22.53
C GLU A 206 -19.92 -12.21 22.99
N ILE A 207 -20.23 -13.27 22.24
CA ILE A 207 -19.90 -14.65 22.57
C ILE A 207 -18.38 -14.84 22.71
N TYR A 208 -17.59 -14.38 21.77
CA TYR A 208 -16.16 -14.62 21.79
C TYR A 208 -15.42 -13.96 22.98
N PRO A 209 -15.60 -12.66 23.27
CA PRO A 209 -14.95 -12.05 24.45
C PRO A 209 -15.38 -12.71 25.76
N THR A 210 -16.66 -13.07 25.88
CA THR A 210 -17.18 -13.79 27.06
C THR A 210 -16.49 -15.14 27.23
N ALA A 211 -16.41 -15.93 26.16
CA ALA A 211 -15.74 -17.23 26.17
C ALA A 211 -14.25 -17.10 26.46
N SER A 212 -13.57 -16.12 25.87
CA SER A 212 -12.17 -15.83 26.11
C SER A 212 -11.91 -15.42 27.56
N GLY A 213 -12.80 -14.64 28.17
CA GLY A 213 -12.74 -14.28 29.60
C GLY A 213 -12.86 -15.51 30.49
N LYS A 214 -13.93 -16.29 30.30
CA LYS A 214 -14.19 -17.53 31.06
C LYS A 214 -13.03 -18.53 30.98
N SER A 215 -12.42 -18.69 29.81
CA SER A 215 -11.32 -19.63 29.60
C SER A 215 -10.02 -19.27 30.37
N LYS A 216 -9.89 -18.02 30.80
CA LYS A 216 -8.73 -17.58 31.63
C LYS A 216 -8.93 -17.87 33.11
N GLU A 217 -10.17 -17.95 33.54
CA GLU A 217 -10.56 -18.11 34.94
C GLU A 217 -10.94 -19.55 35.29
N ASP A 218 -11.46 -20.31 34.31
CA ASP A 218 -11.97 -21.66 34.45
C ASP A 218 -11.21 -22.65 33.54
N VAL A 219 -10.42 -23.52 34.15
CA VAL A 219 -9.62 -24.54 33.45
C VAL A 219 -10.51 -25.55 32.74
N ALA A 220 -11.63 -25.99 33.38
CA ALA A 220 -12.55 -26.95 32.77
C ALA A 220 -13.23 -26.34 31.52
N TYR A 221 -13.57 -25.05 31.56
CA TYR A 221 -14.10 -24.33 30.38
C TYR A 221 -13.08 -24.29 29.24
N LYS A 222 -11.82 -24.00 29.57
CA LYS A 222 -10.73 -23.99 28.57
C LYS A 222 -10.53 -25.38 27.95
N GLU A 223 -10.53 -26.44 28.76
CA GLU A 223 -10.41 -27.80 28.26
C GLU A 223 -11.58 -28.19 27.36
N ALA A 224 -12.82 -27.79 27.69
CA ALA A 224 -13.99 -27.99 26.85
C ALA A 224 -13.85 -27.26 25.50
N ALA A 225 -13.32 -26.04 25.49
CA ALA A 225 -13.05 -25.29 24.26
C ALA A 225 -11.95 -25.94 23.41
N MET A 226 -10.91 -26.46 24.03
CA MET A 226 -9.85 -27.23 23.33
C MET A 226 -10.41 -28.51 22.72
N GLN A 227 -11.27 -29.23 23.45
CA GLN A 227 -11.95 -30.41 22.96
C GLN A 227 -12.88 -30.07 21.76
N ALA A 228 -13.65 -29.00 21.87
CA ALA A 228 -14.52 -28.55 20.78
C ALA A 228 -13.69 -28.17 19.51
N THR A 229 -12.53 -27.54 19.70
CA THR A 229 -11.59 -27.25 18.60
C THR A 229 -11.09 -28.54 17.94
N TYR A 230 -10.69 -29.51 18.75
CA TYR A 230 -10.23 -30.80 18.27
C TYR A 230 -11.32 -31.52 17.46
N GLU A 231 -12.56 -31.58 17.98
CA GLU A 231 -13.69 -32.22 17.30
C GLU A 231 -14.06 -31.51 15.98
N LEU A 232 -14.02 -30.17 15.96
CA LEU A 232 -14.19 -29.38 14.73
C LEU A 232 -13.16 -29.76 13.67
N GLN A 233 -11.90 -29.81 14.07
CA GLN A 233 -10.78 -30.12 13.19
C GLN A 233 -10.78 -31.57 12.70
N HIS A 234 -11.42 -32.49 13.45
CA HIS A 234 -11.57 -33.89 13.08
C HIS A 234 -12.93 -34.23 12.46
N GLY A 235 -13.66 -33.24 11.99
CA GLY A 235 -14.79 -33.43 11.10
C GLY A 235 -16.14 -33.64 11.77
N ARG A 236 -16.33 -33.23 13.04
CA ARG A 236 -17.66 -33.27 13.68
C ARG A 236 -18.64 -32.41 12.91
N ARG A 237 -19.65 -33.08 12.29
CA ARG A 237 -20.61 -32.49 11.35
C ARG A 237 -21.27 -31.21 11.87
N GLY A 238 -21.82 -31.25 13.10
CA GLY A 238 -22.47 -30.09 13.71
C GLY A 238 -21.55 -28.90 13.90
N TYR A 239 -20.31 -29.15 14.28
CA TYR A 239 -19.29 -28.09 14.50
C TYR A 239 -18.79 -27.49 13.18
N GLN A 240 -18.66 -28.31 12.14
CA GLN A 240 -18.35 -27.80 10.79
C GLN A 240 -19.50 -26.97 10.21
N ALA A 241 -20.75 -27.36 10.45
CA ALA A 241 -21.90 -26.55 10.09
C ALA A 241 -21.93 -25.21 10.82
N LEU A 242 -21.59 -25.20 12.11
CA LEU A 242 -21.44 -23.96 12.89
C LEU A 242 -20.31 -23.08 12.34
N LEU A 243 -19.15 -23.66 11.99
CA LEU A 243 -18.05 -22.92 11.36
C LEU A 243 -18.51 -22.26 10.05
N SER A 244 -19.26 -22.97 9.23
CA SER A 244 -19.83 -22.38 7.99
C SER A 244 -20.72 -21.18 8.28
N HIS A 245 -21.54 -21.22 9.32
CA HIS A 245 -22.36 -20.08 9.75
C HIS A 245 -21.53 -18.93 10.30
N ILE A 246 -20.52 -19.22 11.13
CA ILE A 246 -19.60 -18.22 11.68
C ILE A 246 -18.88 -17.50 10.53
N LEU A 247 -18.37 -18.24 9.56
CA LEU A 247 -17.71 -17.68 8.38
C LEU A 247 -18.65 -16.81 7.56
N ASN A 248 -19.86 -17.31 7.25
CA ASN A 248 -20.82 -16.57 6.43
C ASN A 248 -21.20 -15.23 7.07
N VAL A 249 -21.56 -15.24 8.35
CA VAL A 249 -21.92 -14.02 9.10
C VAL A 249 -20.73 -13.07 9.20
N SER A 250 -19.55 -13.58 9.57
CA SER A 250 -18.34 -12.77 9.75
C SER A 250 -17.83 -12.18 8.44
N VAL A 251 -17.78 -12.97 7.37
CA VAL A 251 -17.29 -12.50 6.06
C VAL A 251 -18.21 -11.42 5.48
N THR A 252 -19.53 -11.58 5.66
CA THR A 252 -20.50 -10.56 5.22
C THR A 252 -20.25 -9.22 5.91
N ASP A 253 -20.03 -9.23 7.22
CA ASP A 253 -19.71 -8.02 7.98
C ASP A 253 -18.34 -7.43 7.61
N LEU A 254 -17.31 -8.29 7.50
CA LEU A 254 -15.97 -7.87 7.09
C LEU A 254 -15.96 -7.22 5.72
N LYS A 255 -16.67 -7.78 4.74
CA LYS A 255 -16.81 -7.19 3.39
C LYS A 255 -17.39 -5.78 3.44
N LYS A 256 -18.42 -5.58 4.26
CA LYS A 256 -19.01 -4.24 4.47
C LYS A 256 -17.99 -3.25 5.06
N ASN A 257 -17.26 -3.66 6.09
CA ASN A 257 -16.27 -2.81 6.76
C ASN A 257 -15.08 -2.49 5.83
N TYR A 258 -14.59 -3.46 5.06
CA TYR A 258 -13.54 -3.22 4.07
C TYR A 258 -14.02 -2.33 2.91
N ALA A 259 -15.27 -2.48 2.47
CA ALA A 259 -15.85 -1.60 1.47
C ALA A 259 -15.90 -0.14 1.94
N ASN A 260 -16.16 0.12 3.23
CA ASN A 260 -16.09 1.47 3.81
C ASN A 260 -14.68 2.07 3.76
N LEU A 261 -13.64 1.22 3.75
CA LEU A 261 -12.24 1.62 3.54
C LEU A 261 -11.83 1.65 2.07
N ASN A 262 -12.73 1.33 1.14
CA ASN A 262 -12.39 1.11 -0.26
C ASN A 262 -11.23 0.09 -0.42
N VAL A 263 -11.32 -1.01 0.31
CA VAL A 263 -10.42 -2.17 0.28
C VAL A 263 -11.18 -3.38 -0.21
N SER A 264 -10.61 -4.14 -1.11
CA SER A 264 -11.20 -5.34 -1.69
C SER A 264 -10.18 -6.47 -1.82
N PHE A 265 -10.68 -7.70 -1.78
CA PHE A 265 -9.84 -8.90 -1.92
C PHE A 265 -10.39 -9.77 -3.04
N GLU A 266 -9.50 -10.35 -3.83
CA GLU A 266 -9.84 -11.36 -4.82
C GLU A 266 -10.15 -12.70 -4.16
N LEU A 267 -9.48 -13.00 -3.03
CA LEU A 267 -9.64 -14.25 -2.29
C LEU A 267 -10.05 -13.98 -0.84
N TRP A 268 -11.02 -14.76 -0.38
CA TRP A 268 -11.51 -14.78 1.00
C TRP A 268 -11.22 -16.16 1.60
N LYS A 269 -9.94 -16.52 1.64
CA LYS A 269 -9.46 -17.79 2.19
C LYS A 269 -9.08 -17.63 3.66
N GLY A 270 -8.99 -18.74 4.37
CA GLY A 270 -8.60 -18.78 5.77
C GLY A 270 -7.66 -19.94 6.10
N GLU A 271 -7.31 -20.05 7.35
CA GLU A 271 -6.48 -21.14 7.88
C GLU A 271 -7.16 -22.50 7.65
N SER A 272 -8.50 -22.56 7.70
CA SER A 272 -9.28 -23.79 7.45
C SER A 272 -9.10 -24.32 6.02
N ASP A 273 -8.91 -23.45 5.04
CA ASP A 273 -8.68 -23.85 3.64
C ASP A 273 -7.31 -24.54 3.46
N ALA A 274 -6.35 -24.29 4.33
CA ALA A 274 -5.04 -24.90 4.29
C ALA A 274 -5.00 -26.31 4.90
N GLN A 275 -5.96 -26.67 5.72
CA GLN A 275 -6.00 -27.95 6.44
C GLN A 275 -5.81 -29.18 5.56
N PRO A 276 -6.43 -29.30 4.37
CA PRO A 276 -6.27 -30.48 3.51
C PRO A 276 -4.83 -30.73 3.03
N TYR A 277 -4.01 -29.69 3.02
CA TYR A 277 -2.62 -29.74 2.52
C TYR A 277 -1.61 -30.12 3.62
N ILE A 278 -2.00 -30.06 4.89
CA ILE A 278 -1.08 -30.28 6.04
C ILE A 278 -0.55 -31.71 6.09
N PRO A 279 -1.36 -32.79 6.02
CA PRO A 279 -0.86 -34.16 6.18
C PRO A 279 0.22 -34.52 5.18
N ASP A 280 0.00 -34.26 3.90
CA ASP A 280 0.96 -34.60 2.83
C ASP A 280 2.22 -33.73 2.93
N MET A 281 2.07 -32.43 3.25
CA MET A 281 3.21 -31.53 3.47
C MET A 281 4.09 -32.02 4.62
N VAL A 282 3.50 -32.36 5.76
CA VAL A 282 4.24 -32.86 6.93
C VAL A 282 4.92 -34.19 6.63
N GLN A 283 4.22 -35.11 5.97
CA GLN A 283 4.78 -36.40 5.61
C GLN A 283 5.99 -36.22 4.65
N LYS A 284 5.86 -35.38 3.66
CA LYS A 284 6.95 -35.07 2.74
C LYS A 284 8.17 -34.48 3.45
N MET A 285 7.98 -33.55 4.38
CA MET A 285 9.10 -32.99 5.17
C MET A 285 9.83 -34.05 5.99
N LYS A 286 9.12 -35.07 6.51
CA LYS A 286 9.71 -36.21 7.21
C LYS A 286 10.47 -37.14 6.26
N ASP A 287 9.87 -37.51 5.16
CA ASP A 287 10.43 -38.45 4.17
C ASP A 287 11.68 -37.87 3.51
N ASP A 288 11.69 -36.57 3.25
CA ASP A 288 12.85 -35.85 2.69
C ASP A 288 13.95 -35.59 3.75
N GLY A 289 13.70 -35.92 5.03
CA GLY A 289 14.68 -35.81 6.12
C GLY A 289 14.88 -34.40 6.67
N TYR A 290 14.00 -33.44 6.33
CA TYR A 290 14.07 -32.06 6.85
C TYR A 290 13.46 -31.92 8.25
N ALA A 291 12.37 -32.63 8.52
CA ALA A 291 11.66 -32.56 9.79
C ALA A 291 12.13 -33.64 10.77
N TYR A 292 12.39 -33.23 12.00
CA TYR A 292 12.83 -34.10 13.08
C TYR A 292 12.17 -33.72 14.42
N ILE A 293 12.20 -34.64 15.38
CA ILE A 293 11.64 -34.40 16.73
C ILE A 293 12.68 -33.68 17.59
N SER A 294 12.28 -32.56 18.19
CA SER A 294 13.02 -31.79 19.18
C SER A 294 12.08 -31.43 20.33
N ASP A 295 12.43 -31.83 21.56
CA ASP A 295 11.60 -31.63 22.76
C ASP A 295 10.13 -32.09 22.58
N GLY A 296 9.95 -33.20 21.84
CA GLY A 296 8.64 -33.76 21.53
C GLY A 296 7.90 -33.13 20.35
N ALA A 297 8.28 -31.94 19.92
CA ALA A 297 7.69 -31.26 18.76
C ALA A 297 8.38 -31.64 17.45
N LEU A 298 7.63 -31.60 16.35
CA LEU A 298 8.21 -31.76 15.01
C LEU A 298 8.69 -30.41 14.50
N VAL A 299 9.97 -30.30 14.16
CA VAL A 299 10.61 -29.06 13.75
C VAL A 299 11.44 -29.21 12.47
N VAL A 300 11.71 -28.10 11.80
CA VAL A 300 12.67 -27.97 10.69
C VAL A 300 13.70 -26.93 11.08
N ASP A 301 14.98 -27.29 11.04
CA ASP A 301 16.07 -26.36 11.30
C ASP A 301 16.19 -25.35 10.14
N VAL A 302 16.18 -24.06 10.47
CA VAL A 302 16.21 -22.96 9.52
C VAL A 302 17.39 -22.00 9.75
N LYS A 303 18.36 -22.41 10.57
CA LYS A 303 19.57 -21.65 10.82
C LYS A 303 20.43 -21.55 9.56
N GLU A 304 21.01 -20.38 9.31
CA GLU A 304 21.97 -20.12 8.25
C GLU A 304 23.33 -19.70 8.83
N GLU A 305 24.41 -19.97 8.11
CA GLU A 305 25.78 -19.64 8.54
C GLU A 305 26.00 -18.13 8.69
N THR A 306 25.21 -17.33 7.99
CA THR A 306 25.28 -15.86 8.02
C THR A 306 24.53 -15.23 9.19
N ASP A 307 23.84 -16.04 10.00
CA ASP A 307 23.06 -15.52 11.12
C ASP A 307 23.96 -14.91 12.22
N THR A 308 23.68 -13.66 12.56
CA THR A 308 24.34 -12.95 13.66
C THR A 308 23.65 -13.18 15.00
N LYS A 309 22.44 -13.74 14.98
CA LYS A 309 21.62 -14.09 16.14
C LYS A 309 21.14 -15.51 16.00
N GLU A 310 20.85 -16.15 17.12
CA GLU A 310 20.24 -17.47 17.12
C GLU A 310 18.84 -17.41 16.52
N ILE A 311 18.60 -18.22 15.49
CA ILE A 311 17.29 -18.43 14.87
C ILE A 311 16.78 -19.80 15.30
N PRO A 312 15.71 -19.87 16.11
CA PRO A 312 15.12 -21.14 16.51
C PRO A 312 14.58 -21.92 15.32
N PRO A 313 14.53 -23.27 15.40
CA PRO A 313 13.89 -24.08 14.37
C PRO A 313 12.42 -23.66 14.13
N CYS A 314 11.96 -23.84 12.88
CA CYS A 314 10.55 -23.66 12.54
C CYS A 314 9.74 -24.84 13.09
N MET A 315 8.78 -24.57 13.94
CA MET A 315 7.92 -25.61 14.52
C MET A 315 6.85 -26.01 13.51
N ILE A 316 6.77 -27.29 13.17
CA ILE A 316 5.81 -27.83 12.20
C ILE A 316 4.58 -28.40 12.89
N LEU A 317 4.75 -29.17 13.96
CA LEU A 317 3.69 -29.69 14.81
C LEU A 317 4.10 -29.59 16.28
N LYS A 318 3.14 -29.38 17.16
CA LYS A 318 3.33 -29.46 18.61
C LYS A 318 3.62 -30.88 19.05
N SER A 319 4.03 -31.05 20.31
CA SER A 319 4.29 -32.36 20.90
C SER A 319 3.06 -33.28 20.96
N ASP A 320 1.87 -32.73 20.97
CA ASP A 320 0.59 -33.46 20.89
C ASP A 320 0.13 -33.73 19.45
N GLY A 321 0.93 -33.36 18.45
CA GLY A 321 0.62 -33.48 17.02
C GLY A 321 -0.29 -32.40 16.46
N ALA A 322 -0.67 -31.39 17.25
CA ALA A 322 -1.53 -30.30 16.81
C ALA A 322 -0.78 -29.31 15.90
N SER A 323 -1.51 -28.75 14.95
CA SER A 323 -1.04 -27.66 14.09
C SER A 323 -0.92 -26.34 14.86
N LEU A 324 -0.02 -25.48 14.36
CA LEU A 324 0.10 -24.09 14.79
C LEU A 324 0.05 -23.15 13.58
N TYR A 325 0.25 -21.84 13.84
CA TYR A 325 0.28 -20.85 12.76
C TYR A 325 1.35 -21.15 11.69
N ASN A 326 2.55 -21.62 12.11
CA ASN A 326 3.59 -22.06 11.18
C ASN A 326 3.09 -23.14 10.23
N THR A 327 2.34 -24.12 10.75
CA THR A 327 1.80 -25.24 9.97
C THR A 327 0.81 -24.75 8.92
N THR A 328 -0.13 -23.90 9.33
CA THR A 328 -1.16 -23.38 8.43
C THR A 328 -0.60 -22.40 7.42
N ASP A 329 0.36 -21.56 7.80
CA ASP A 329 1.02 -20.63 6.86
C ASP A 329 1.86 -21.36 5.81
N LEU A 330 2.58 -22.41 6.20
CA LEU A 330 3.31 -23.26 5.25
C LEU A 330 2.35 -24.00 4.30
N ALA A 331 1.27 -24.57 4.83
CA ALA A 331 0.25 -25.23 4.01
C ALA A 331 -0.48 -24.25 3.07
N THR A 332 -0.66 -23.00 3.51
CA THR A 332 -1.19 -21.92 2.67
C THR A 332 -0.24 -21.62 1.49
N ILE A 333 1.05 -21.62 1.71
CA ILE A 333 2.04 -21.51 0.62
C ILE A 333 1.89 -22.66 -0.37
N VAL A 334 1.69 -23.90 0.12
CA VAL A 334 1.50 -25.07 -0.75
C VAL A 334 0.32 -24.89 -1.70
N TRP A 335 -0.85 -24.49 -1.18
CA TRP A 335 -2.01 -24.32 -2.06
C TRP A 335 -1.87 -23.10 -2.98
N ARG A 336 -1.25 -22.01 -2.53
CA ARG A 336 -0.97 -20.83 -3.37
C ARG A 336 -0.08 -21.19 -4.55
N MET A 337 0.99 -21.96 -4.31
CA MET A 337 1.86 -22.44 -5.38
C MET A 337 1.12 -23.39 -6.32
N LYS A 338 0.30 -24.29 -5.79
CA LYS A 338 -0.46 -25.24 -6.58
C LYS A 338 -1.49 -24.59 -7.50
N ASP A 339 -2.25 -23.63 -6.97
CA ASP A 339 -3.43 -23.10 -7.67
C ASP A 339 -3.08 -21.85 -8.52
N TYR A 340 -2.08 -21.07 -8.13
CA TYR A 340 -1.76 -19.77 -8.75
C TYR A 340 -0.34 -19.67 -9.33
N HIS A 341 0.59 -20.47 -8.89
CA HIS A 341 2.02 -20.39 -9.28
C HIS A 341 2.55 -18.94 -9.23
N PRO A 342 2.44 -18.24 -8.11
CA PRO A 342 2.85 -16.84 -8.03
C PRO A 342 4.36 -16.70 -8.19
N ASP A 343 4.77 -15.66 -8.92
CA ASP A 343 6.17 -15.24 -8.99
C ASP A 343 6.64 -14.60 -7.68
N LYS A 344 5.68 -14.05 -6.92
CA LYS A 344 5.95 -13.37 -5.66
C LYS A 344 4.76 -13.43 -4.71
N ILE A 345 5.05 -13.59 -3.41
CA ILE A 345 4.06 -13.47 -2.34
C ILE A 345 4.54 -12.40 -1.36
N ILE A 346 3.71 -11.40 -1.12
CA ILE A 346 3.98 -10.30 -0.18
C ILE A 346 3.09 -10.47 1.05
N TYR A 347 3.69 -10.44 2.25
CA TYR A 347 2.98 -10.50 3.52
C TYR A 347 3.03 -9.13 4.20
N VAL A 348 1.88 -8.47 4.32
CA VAL A 348 1.73 -7.14 4.93
C VAL A 348 1.25 -7.31 6.36
N VAL A 349 2.17 -7.36 7.30
CA VAL A 349 1.93 -7.75 8.69
C VAL A 349 2.68 -6.83 9.67
N ASP A 350 2.39 -6.94 10.96
CA ASP A 350 3.09 -6.19 12.00
C ASP A 350 4.60 -6.53 12.01
N LYS A 351 5.45 -5.51 12.06
CA LYS A 351 6.93 -5.67 12.04
C LYS A 351 7.47 -6.58 13.15
N ARG A 352 6.73 -6.74 14.26
CA ARG A 352 7.10 -7.64 15.36
C ARG A 352 7.07 -9.12 14.96
N GLN A 353 6.46 -9.46 13.83
CA GLN A 353 6.41 -10.83 13.30
C GLN A 353 7.59 -11.18 12.38
N GLU A 354 8.62 -10.33 12.29
CA GLU A 354 9.75 -10.54 11.39
C GLU A 354 10.47 -11.87 11.62
N LEU A 355 10.77 -12.23 12.88
CA LEU A 355 11.41 -13.51 13.20
C LEU A 355 10.54 -14.70 12.78
N TYR A 356 9.25 -14.63 13.05
CA TYR A 356 8.29 -15.65 12.66
C TYR A 356 8.28 -15.90 11.15
N PHE A 357 8.16 -14.84 10.35
CA PHE A 357 8.18 -14.97 8.90
C PHE A 357 9.56 -15.35 8.34
N THR A 358 10.64 -14.96 8.99
CA THR A 358 11.98 -15.47 8.66
C THR A 358 12.02 -17.00 8.78
N GLN A 359 11.48 -17.56 9.85
CA GLN A 359 11.40 -19.02 10.03
C GLN A 359 10.52 -19.68 8.98
N VAL A 360 9.32 -19.13 8.72
CA VAL A 360 8.39 -19.68 7.72
C VAL A 360 8.98 -19.64 6.32
N PHE A 361 9.56 -18.52 5.90
CA PHE A 361 10.15 -18.38 4.56
C PHE A 361 11.35 -19.28 4.35
N ARG A 362 12.25 -19.37 5.33
CA ARG A 362 13.40 -20.28 5.25
C ARG A 362 12.97 -21.74 5.24
N CYS A 363 11.97 -22.11 6.04
CA CYS A 363 11.39 -23.43 6.03
C CYS A 363 10.77 -23.77 4.66
N ALA A 364 9.94 -22.88 4.11
CA ALA A 364 9.32 -23.07 2.81
C ALA A 364 10.34 -23.25 1.69
N ARG A 365 11.42 -22.46 1.72
CA ARG A 365 12.50 -22.55 0.73
C ARG A 365 13.31 -23.84 0.89
N LYS A 366 13.73 -24.16 2.10
CA LYS A 366 14.54 -25.36 2.40
C LYS A 366 13.80 -26.65 2.06
N THR A 367 12.49 -26.69 2.31
CA THR A 367 11.64 -27.87 2.08
C THR A 367 11.00 -27.89 0.69
N HIS A 368 11.41 -26.98 -0.19
CA HIS A 368 10.93 -26.87 -1.57
C HIS A 368 9.41 -26.71 -1.71
N LEU A 369 8.78 -25.97 -0.81
CA LEU A 369 7.37 -25.58 -0.93
C LEU A 369 7.14 -24.44 -1.92
N VAL A 370 8.20 -23.73 -2.27
CA VAL A 370 8.23 -22.69 -3.31
C VAL A 370 9.30 -22.99 -4.33
N ASP A 371 9.11 -22.54 -5.56
CA ASP A 371 10.12 -22.62 -6.61
C ASP A 371 11.29 -21.69 -6.29
N ASP A 372 12.48 -21.98 -6.84
CA ASP A 372 13.69 -21.22 -6.53
C ASP A 372 13.60 -19.74 -6.94
N ASP A 373 12.82 -19.43 -7.97
CA ASP A 373 12.59 -18.10 -8.51
C ASP A 373 11.37 -17.39 -7.88
N THR A 374 10.58 -18.07 -7.05
CA THR A 374 9.47 -17.44 -6.32
C THR A 374 10.00 -16.55 -5.20
N GLU A 375 9.64 -15.28 -5.21
CA GLU A 375 10.02 -14.33 -4.16
C GLU A 375 9.03 -14.36 -3.00
N LEU A 376 9.53 -14.47 -1.76
CA LEU A 376 8.75 -14.29 -0.54
C LEU A 376 9.19 -12.99 0.13
N GLN A 377 8.28 -12.04 0.27
CA GLN A 377 8.57 -10.73 0.86
C GLN A 377 7.80 -10.50 2.15
N PHE A 378 8.53 -10.20 3.21
CA PHE A 378 7.97 -9.66 4.45
C PHE A 378 7.92 -8.14 4.39
N LEU A 379 6.73 -7.56 4.52
CA LEU A 379 6.53 -6.12 4.64
C LEU A 379 5.96 -5.81 6.02
N GLY A 380 6.85 -5.57 6.96
CA GLY A 380 6.50 -5.25 8.35
C GLY A 380 6.08 -3.79 8.50
N PHE A 381 4.91 -3.53 9.06
CA PHE A 381 4.46 -2.18 9.38
C PHE A 381 4.57 -1.86 10.87
N GLY A 382 4.78 -0.58 11.16
CA GLY A 382 4.86 -0.04 12.51
C GLY A 382 3.48 0.19 13.14
N THR A 383 3.48 0.67 14.36
CA THR A 383 2.28 0.90 15.18
C THR A 383 1.67 2.27 14.92
N MET A 384 0.34 2.32 14.86
CA MET A 384 -0.42 3.57 14.96
C MET A 384 -0.62 3.91 16.44
N ASN A 385 -0.07 5.03 16.88
CA ASN A 385 -0.10 5.47 18.27
C ASN A 385 -1.05 6.65 18.47
N GLY A 386 -1.54 6.81 19.69
CA GLY A 386 -2.24 8.02 20.12
C GLY A 386 -1.27 9.16 20.42
N LYS A 387 -1.82 10.33 20.77
CA LYS A 387 -1.04 11.54 21.16
C LYS A 387 -0.11 11.30 22.38
N ASP A 388 -0.40 10.32 23.19
CA ASP A 388 0.43 9.88 24.33
C ASP A 388 1.61 8.97 23.92
N GLY A 389 1.79 8.70 22.64
CA GLY A 389 2.83 7.84 22.09
C GLY A 389 2.61 6.33 22.34
N LYS A 390 1.47 5.94 22.91
CA LYS A 390 1.11 4.54 23.13
C LYS A 390 0.16 4.03 22.05
N PRO A 391 0.08 2.71 21.82
CA PRO A 391 -0.88 2.15 20.88
C PRO A 391 -2.28 2.68 21.11
N PHE A 392 -2.97 3.03 20.03
CA PHE A 392 -4.26 3.69 20.07
C PHE A 392 -5.31 2.83 20.79
N LYS A 393 -5.89 3.34 21.86
CA LYS A 393 -6.85 2.64 22.72
C LYS A 393 -8.09 3.49 22.98
N THR A 394 -9.19 2.86 23.36
CA THR A 394 -10.36 3.57 23.91
C THR A 394 -10.04 4.19 25.26
N ARG A 395 -10.86 5.13 25.71
CA ARG A 395 -10.74 5.74 27.05
C ARG A 395 -10.82 4.70 28.18
N GLU A 396 -11.50 3.59 27.94
CA GLU A 396 -11.66 2.46 28.87
C GLU A 396 -10.52 1.42 28.80
N GLY A 397 -9.49 1.67 27.96
CA GLY A 397 -8.29 0.83 27.87
C GLY A 397 -8.36 -0.31 26.85
N GLY A 398 -9.48 -0.50 26.13
CA GLY A 398 -9.64 -1.47 25.05
C GLY A 398 -9.09 -0.97 23.71
N VAL A 399 -8.94 -1.87 22.74
CA VAL A 399 -8.59 -1.50 21.36
C VAL A 399 -9.81 -0.86 20.71
N MET A 400 -9.63 0.32 20.08
CA MET A 400 -10.72 1.02 19.41
C MET A 400 -11.21 0.25 18.18
N ARG A 401 -12.53 0.10 18.05
CA ARG A 401 -13.14 -0.43 16.84
C ARG A 401 -12.88 0.49 15.65
N LEU A 402 -12.59 -0.11 14.51
CA LEU A 402 -12.34 0.65 13.28
C LEU A 402 -13.53 1.50 12.85
N GLU A 403 -14.75 0.96 12.96
CA GLU A 403 -15.99 1.67 12.67
C GLU A 403 -16.15 2.94 13.52
N THR A 404 -15.82 2.86 14.82
CA THR A 404 -15.88 4.03 15.72
C THR A 404 -14.89 5.11 15.30
N LEU A 405 -13.68 4.74 14.93
CA LEU A 405 -12.67 5.68 14.43
C LEU A 405 -13.14 6.37 13.15
N LEU A 406 -13.63 5.61 12.19
CA LEU A 406 -14.13 6.16 10.92
C LEU A 406 -15.33 7.08 11.12
N SER A 407 -16.27 6.72 12.01
CA SER A 407 -17.40 7.58 12.36
C SER A 407 -16.94 8.90 12.96
N SER A 408 -15.99 8.87 13.90
CA SER A 408 -15.46 10.09 14.53
C SER A 408 -14.80 11.03 13.50
N ILE A 409 -14.10 10.47 12.52
CA ILE A 409 -13.47 11.27 11.47
C ILE A 409 -14.52 11.83 10.50
N ASN A 410 -15.54 11.03 10.16
CA ASN A 410 -16.67 11.49 9.35
C ASN A 410 -17.39 12.67 10.00
N ASP A 411 -17.68 12.57 11.31
CA ASP A 411 -18.35 13.63 12.05
C ASP A 411 -17.53 14.92 12.07
N GLU A 412 -16.21 14.82 12.28
CA GLU A 412 -15.31 15.97 12.25
C GLU A 412 -15.25 16.60 10.85
N MET A 413 -15.19 15.80 9.79
CA MET A 413 -15.22 16.31 8.42
C MET A 413 -16.56 16.96 8.07
N TYR A 414 -17.68 16.35 8.48
CA TYR A 414 -19.00 16.93 8.30
C TYR A 414 -19.11 18.31 8.98
N ARG A 415 -18.64 18.42 10.22
CA ARG A 415 -18.57 19.67 10.96
C ARG A 415 -17.78 20.74 10.19
N LYS A 416 -16.57 20.41 9.74
CA LYS A 416 -15.69 21.34 9.00
C LYS A 416 -16.28 21.79 7.67
N ILE A 417 -16.93 20.88 6.93
CA ILE A 417 -17.56 21.20 5.63
C ILE A 417 -18.77 22.13 5.81
N THR A 418 -19.54 21.94 6.88
CA THR A 418 -20.78 22.70 7.12
C THR A 418 -20.59 24.02 7.92
N GLU A 419 -19.43 24.19 8.57
CA GLU A 419 -19.17 25.31 9.48
C GLU A 419 -19.33 26.70 8.82
N ASN A 420 -18.95 26.83 7.54
CA ASN A 420 -18.90 28.09 6.82
C ASN A 420 -19.71 28.09 5.52
N ARG A 421 -20.54 27.09 5.28
CA ARG A 421 -21.28 26.94 4.02
C ARG A 421 -22.70 26.41 4.25
N THR A 422 -23.64 26.93 3.47
CA THR A 422 -24.96 26.34 3.34
C THR A 422 -24.89 25.30 2.24
N VAL A 423 -24.77 24.02 2.61
CA VAL A 423 -24.76 22.87 1.69
C VAL A 423 -25.94 21.97 2.04
N GLU A 424 -26.56 21.34 1.04
CA GLU A 424 -27.60 20.36 1.31
C GLU A 424 -27.05 19.21 2.18
N GLU A 425 -27.83 18.76 3.16
CA GLU A 425 -27.38 17.78 4.17
C GLU A 425 -26.86 16.47 3.54
N ALA A 426 -27.56 15.95 2.52
CA ALA A 426 -27.16 14.73 1.85
C ALA A 426 -25.83 14.88 1.10
N GLU A 427 -25.63 16.02 0.42
CA GLU A 427 -24.37 16.34 -0.27
C GLU A 427 -23.22 16.51 0.74
N ALA A 428 -23.47 17.23 1.85
CA ALA A 428 -22.49 17.43 2.91
C ALA A 428 -22.04 16.10 3.54
N LYS A 429 -22.97 15.19 3.81
CA LYS A 429 -22.66 13.83 4.33
C LYS A 429 -21.86 13.00 3.35
N ALA A 430 -22.22 13.01 2.06
CA ALA A 430 -21.50 12.28 1.03
C ALA A 430 -20.06 12.81 0.85
N THR A 431 -19.91 14.13 0.79
CA THR A 431 -18.60 14.78 0.70
C THR A 431 -17.76 14.50 1.94
N ALA A 432 -18.33 14.60 3.14
CA ALA A 432 -17.64 14.32 4.40
C ALA A 432 -17.07 12.90 4.42
N LYS A 433 -17.83 11.90 3.95
CA LYS A 433 -17.39 10.50 3.87
C LYS A 433 -16.19 10.33 2.95
N VAL A 434 -16.20 10.94 1.78
CA VAL A 434 -15.10 10.90 0.80
C VAL A 434 -13.84 11.57 1.37
N VAL A 435 -13.99 12.75 1.96
CA VAL A 435 -12.86 13.51 2.51
C VAL A 435 -12.30 12.84 3.77
N ALA A 436 -13.15 12.25 4.61
CA ALA A 436 -12.73 11.49 5.79
C ALA A 436 -11.89 10.28 5.40
N LEU A 437 -12.28 9.55 4.35
CA LEU A 437 -11.49 8.42 3.84
C LEU A 437 -10.12 8.86 3.35
N SER A 438 -10.03 10.00 2.66
CA SER A 438 -8.75 10.60 2.25
C SER A 438 -7.87 10.94 3.44
N ALA A 439 -8.45 11.51 4.50
CA ALA A 439 -7.73 11.86 5.72
C ALA A 439 -7.06 10.64 6.37
N VAL A 440 -7.81 9.53 6.49
CA VAL A 440 -7.31 8.28 7.07
C VAL A 440 -6.24 7.64 6.18
N LYS A 441 -6.54 7.43 4.92
CA LYS A 441 -5.65 6.70 4.00
C LYS A 441 -4.37 7.47 3.72
N TYR A 442 -4.47 8.75 3.41
CA TYR A 442 -3.29 9.57 3.19
C TYR A 442 -2.48 9.76 4.47
N GLY A 443 -3.15 9.96 5.59
CA GLY A 443 -2.50 10.10 6.90
C GLY A 443 -1.67 8.88 7.27
N ASP A 444 -2.15 7.67 7.00
CA ASP A 444 -1.39 6.42 7.18
C ASP A 444 -0.29 6.27 6.12
N LEU A 445 -0.66 6.31 4.84
CA LEU A 445 0.22 5.99 3.71
C LEU A 445 1.33 7.01 3.48
N SER A 446 1.22 8.23 3.99
CA SER A 446 2.28 9.25 3.95
C SER A 446 3.48 8.89 4.83
N ASN A 447 3.32 7.95 5.75
CA ASN A 447 4.39 7.42 6.56
C ASN A 447 5.02 6.20 5.89
N GLN A 448 6.34 6.06 6.02
CA GLN A 448 7.02 4.83 5.63
C GLN A 448 6.41 3.65 6.42
N ALA A 449 6.08 2.55 5.75
CA ALA A 449 5.34 1.44 6.35
C ALA A 449 5.96 0.94 7.67
N SER A 450 7.29 0.75 7.73
CA SER A 450 8.00 0.24 8.90
C SER A 450 8.06 1.21 10.10
N LYS A 451 7.67 2.47 9.92
CA LYS A 451 7.68 3.48 10.99
C LYS A 451 6.39 3.48 11.78
N ASP A 452 6.55 3.69 13.09
CA ASP A 452 5.43 4.06 13.96
C ASP A 452 5.04 5.51 13.69
N TYR A 453 3.77 5.86 13.84
CA TYR A 453 3.32 7.23 13.72
C TYR A 453 2.23 7.57 14.73
N ILE A 454 2.04 8.86 14.98
CA ILE A 454 1.00 9.37 15.86
C ILE A 454 -0.22 9.73 15.02
N PHE A 455 -1.37 9.12 15.33
CA PHE A 455 -2.65 9.45 14.77
C PHE A 455 -3.25 10.67 15.51
N ASP A 456 -3.46 11.74 14.76
CA ASP A 456 -4.05 13.00 15.25
C ASP A 456 -5.19 13.39 14.31
N ILE A 457 -6.44 13.29 14.78
CA ILE A 457 -7.64 13.63 14.01
C ILE A 457 -7.58 15.08 13.51
N ASP A 458 -7.20 16.03 14.37
CA ASP A 458 -7.16 17.45 14.02
C ASP A 458 -6.19 17.72 12.87
N ARG A 459 -4.99 17.09 12.95
CA ARG A 459 -3.98 17.19 11.91
C ARG A 459 -4.42 16.55 10.61
N PHE A 460 -4.94 15.32 10.67
CA PHE A 460 -5.28 14.54 9.46
C PHE A 460 -6.49 15.08 8.72
N THR A 461 -7.40 15.75 9.43
CA THR A 461 -8.57 16.40 8.86
C THR A 461 -8.35 17.86 8.48
N SER A 462 -7.12 18.37 8.58
CA SER A 462 -6.77 19.73 8.15
C SER A 462 -6.80 19.87 6.63
N PHE A 463 -7.30 20.99 6.13
CA PHE A 463 -7.21 21.37 4.72
C PHE A 463 -5.89 22.06 4.36
N GLU A 464 -4.97 22.17 5.30
CA GLU A 464 -3.64 22.74 5.13
C GLU A 464 -2.55 21.74 5.49
N GLY A 465 -1.40 21.85 4.85
CA GLY A 465 -0.26 20.99 5.10
C GLY A 465 -0.32 19.65 4.34
N ASN A 466 0.47 18.69 4.78
CA ASN A 466 0.61 17.39 4.12
C ASN A 466 -0.52 16.44 4.57
N THR A 467 -1.71 16.59 4.01
CA THR A 467 -2.92 15.86 4.37
C THR A 467 -3.72 15.43 3.14
N GLY A 468 -4.56 14.39 3.31
CA GLY A 468 -5.51 13.97 2.28
C GLY A 468 -6.49 15.07 1.88
N PRO A 469 -7.15 15.74 2.85
CA PRO A 469 -8.04 16.86 2.54
C PRO A 469 -7.38 18.00 1.75
N TYR A 470 -6.12 18.32 2.00
CA TYR A 470 -5.36 19.30 1.21
C TYR A 470 -5.20 18.88 -0.26
N ILE A 471 -4.87 17.63 -0.50
CA ILE A 471 -4.78 17.08 -1.87
C ILE A 471 -6.13 17.15 -2.57
N LEU A 472 -7.21 16.73 -1.90
CA LEU A 472 -8.55 16.79 -2.48
C LEU A 472 -8.98 18.23 -2.76
N TYR A 473 -8.70 19.16 -1.85
CA TYR A 473 -8.97 20.57 -2.06
C TYR A 473 -8.25 21.14 -3.29
N THR A 474 -7.00 20.74 -3.51
CA THR A 474 -6.24 21.10 -4.71
C THR A 474 -6.90 20.57 -5.98
N ILE A 475 -7.35 19.32 -5.99
CA ILE A 475 -8.07 18.73 -7.14
C ILE A 475 -9.40 19.46 -7.40
N VAL A 476 -10.17 19.73 -6.35
CA VAL A 476 -11.45 20.45 -6.47
C VAL A 476 -11.25 21.87 -6.98
N ARG A 477 -10.19 22.55 -6.55
CA ARG A 477 -9.79 23.86 -7.10
C ARG A 477 -9.57 23.81 -8.60
N ILE A 478 -8.84 22.81 -9.09
CA ILE A 478 -8.65 22.61 -10.54
C ILE A 478 -10.00 22.40 -11.21
N LYS A 479 -10.85 21.50 -10.70
CA LYS A 479 -12.19 21.24 -11.25
C LYS A 479 -13.00 22.52 -11.38
N SER A 480 -12.96 23.39 -10.35
CA SER A 480 -13.65 24.67 -10.35
C SER A 480 -13.16 25.61 -11.47
N ILE A 481 -11.86 25.69 -11.69
CA ILE A 481 -11.27 26.51 -12.77
C ILE A 481 -11.69 25.97 -14.14
N LEU A 482 -11.61 24.67 -14.35
CA LEU A 482 -12.00 24.03 -15.61
C LEU A 482 -13.47 24.22 -15.92
N ASN A 483 -14.34 24.14 -14.90
CA ASN A 483 -15.78 24.41 -15.06
C ASN A 483 -16.05 25.87 -15.44
N LYS A 484 -15.41 26.85 -14.77
CA LYS A 484 -15.54 28.27 -15.13
C LYS A 484 -15.09 28.56 -16.57
N TYR A 485 -14.00 27.93 -17.02
CA TYR A 485 -13.52 28.07 -18.39
C TYR A 485 -14.53 27.54 -19.41
N LYS A 486 -15.15 26.39 -19.13
CA LYS A 486 -16.21 25.79 -19.95
C LYS A 486 -17.49 26.65 -19.94
N GLU A 487 -17.90 27.15 -18.77
CA GLU A 487 -19.07 28.04 -18.61
C GLU A 487 -18.88 29.37 -19.39
N ALA A 488 -17.64 29.83 -19.56
CA ALA A 488 -17.31 30.95 -20.43
C ALA A 488 -17.38 30.63 -21.95
N GLY A 489 -17.83 29.43 -22.32
CA GLY A 489 -17.97 28.98 -23.70
C GLY A 489 -16.64 28.66 -24.38
N LYS A 490 -15.56 28.44 -23.61
CA LYS A 490 -14.22 28.17 -24.14
C LYS A 490 -13.88 26.67 -24.08
N GLU A 491 -13.09 26.22 -25.03
CA GLU A 491 -12.56 24.86 -25.10
C GLU A 491 -11.03 24.91 -25.26
N ALA A 492 -10.31 24.17 -24.42
CA ALA A 492 -8.86 24.14 -24.49
C ALA A 492 -8.30 23.27 -25.65
N GLY A 493 -9.12 22.36 -26.16
CA GLY A 493 -8.72 21.43 -27.21
C GLY A 493 -7.64 20.43 -26.76
N THR A 494 -7.01 19.77 -27.71
CA THR A 494 -5.96 18.74 -27.50
C THR A 494 -4.59 19.16 -28.06
N ALA A 495 -4.40 20.45 -28.36
CA ALA A 495 -3.11 20.95 -28.83
C ALA A 495 -1.99 20.71 -27.77
N ALA A 496 -0.75 20.77 -28.22
CA ALA A 496 0.41 20.66 -27.34
C ALA A 496 0.40 21.78 -26.28
N ILE A 497 0.92 21.47 -25.10
CA ILE A 497 1.17 22.45 -24.04
C ILE A 497 2.34 23.33 -24.48
N LEU A 498 2.18 24.64 -24.34
CA LEU A 498 3.20 25.61 -24.75
C LEU A 498 4.39 25.60 -23.77
N PRO A 499 5.58 26.04 -24.19
CA PRO A 499 6.71 26.30 -23.31
C PRO A 499 6.31 27.22 -22.15
N ALA A 500 6.87 26.99 -20.97
CA ALA A 500 6.55 27.75 -19.76
C ALA A 500 6.80 29.26 -19.93
N HIS A 501 5.87 30.08 -19.46
CA HIS A 501 5.94 31.54 -19.47
C HIS A 501 6.46 32.12 -18.14
N SER A 502 6.58 31.28 -17.10
CA SER A 502 7.07 31.66 -15.78
C SER A 502 7.84 30.53 -15.11
N GLU A 503 8.64 30.87 -14.10
CA GLU A 503 9.37 29.88 -13.30
C GLU A 503 8.41 28.93 -12.54
N SER A 504 7.29 29.43 -12.04
CA SER A 504 6.31 28.61 -11.32
C SER A 504 5.56 27.65 -12.27
N GLU A 505 5.30 28.06 -13.52
CA GLU A 505 4.77 27.17 -14.54
C GLU A 505 5.76 26.06 -14.90
N LYS A 506 7.04 26.42 -15.10
CA LYS A 506 8.12 25.45 -15.36
C LYS A 506 8.28 24.47 -14.20
N ALA A 507 8.26 24.95 -12.96
CA ALA A 507 8.34 24.10 -11.79
C ALA A 507 7.21 23.06 -11.72
N LEU A 508 5.97 23.45 -12.04
CA LEU A 508 4.83 22.55 -12.16
C LEU A 508 5.05 21.51 -13.27
N MET A 509 5.51 21.93 -14.43
CA MET A 509 5.82 21.03 -15.54
C MET A 509 6.90 20.01 -15.18
N LEU A 510 7.96 20.43 -14.49
CA LEU A 510 9.04 19.56 -14.04
C LEU A 510 8.56 18.51 -13.03
N GLU A 511 7.67 18.88 -12.10
CA GLU A 511 7.06 17.89 -11.18
C GLU A 511 6.25 16.84 -11.94
N LEU A 512 5.49 17.24 -12.95
CA LEU A 512 4.73 16.30 -13.81
C LEU A 512 5.66 15.29 -14.49
N THR A 513 6.83 15.70 -14.96
CA THR A 513 7.78 14.80 -15.66
C THR A 513 8.29 13.65 -14.78
N ARG A 514 8.15 13.74 -13.45
CA ARG A 514 8.61 12.74 -12.48
C ARG A 514 7.62 11.58 -12.29
N PHE A 515 6.42 11.66 -12.85
CA PHE A 515 5.32 10.74 -12.56
C PHE A 515 5.68 9.27 -12.84
N ASN A 516 6.19 8.95 -14.02
CA ASN A 516 6.49 7.57 -14.39
C ASN A 516 7.61 6.95 -13.53
N ALA A 517 8.69 7.70 -13.29
CA ALA A 517 9.78 7.26 -12.42
C ALA A 517 9.32 7.05 -10.98
N MET A 518 8.46 7.95 -10.47
CA MET A 518 7.89 7.84 -9.12
C MET A 518 7.04 6.59 -8.99
N MET A 519 6.16 6.31 -9.95
CA MET A 519 5.27 5.16 -9.89
C MET A 519 6.04 3.83 -9.96
N GLU A 520 7.05 3.75 -10.83
CA GLU A 520 7.96 2.61 -10.92
C GLU A 520 8.68 2.36 -9.59
N ASN A 521 9.26 3.41 -8.99
CA ASN A 521 9.95 3.32 -7.69
C ASN A 521 8.99 2.92 -6.54
N ALA A 522 7.77 3.45 -6.54
CA ALA A 522 6.77 3.09 -5.53
C ALA A 522 6.38 1.61 -5.61
N TYR A 523 6.32 1.05 -6.82
CA TYR A 523 6.12 -0.37 -7.04
C TYR A 523 7.34 -1.21 -6.59
N GLU A 524 8.53 -0.89 -7.08
CA GLU A 524 9.75 -1.66 -6.82
C GLU A 524 10.09 -1.74 -5.33
N GLU A 525 9.89 -0.65 -4.61
CA GLU A 525 10.17 -0.59 -3.18
C GLU A 525 8.95 -0.92 -2.30
N THR A 526 7.82 -1.30 -2.90
CA THR A 526 6.54 -1.51 -2.17
C THR A 526 6.24 -0.34 -1.21
N ALA A 527 6.34 0.88 -1.73
CA ALA A 527 6.42 2.11 -0.96
C ALA A 527 5.34 3.15 -1.33
N PRO A 528 4.08 2.97 -0.90
CA PRO A 528 3.01 3.95 -1.15
C PRO A 528 3.32 5.38 -0.68
N HIS A 529 4.16 5.54 0.36
CA HIS A 529 4.56 6.85 0.86
C HIS A 529 5.29 7.71 -0.19
N LYS A 530 5.90 7.10 -1.20
CA LYS A 530 6.52 7.83 -2.33
C LYS A 530 5.47 8.48 -3.22
N VAL A 531 4.32 7.84 -3.40
CA VAL A 531 3.18 8.44 -4.11
C VAL A 531 2.65 9.65 -3.33
N CYS A 532 2.50 9.51 -2.00
CA CYS A 532 2.06 10.61 -1.14
C CYS A 532 3.03 11.81 -1.20
N SER A 533 4.33 11.57 -1.10
CA SER A 533 5.35 12.62 -1.20
C SER A 533 5.28 13.34 -2.55
N TYR A 534 5.17 12.58 -3.63
CA TYR A 534 5.07 13.13 -4.98
C TYR A 534 3.84 14.03 -5.16
N ILE A 535 2.65 13.57 -4.75
CA ILE A 535 1.43 14.38 -4.94
C ILE A 535 1.39 15.60 -4.04
N TYR A 536 2.05 15.57 -2.90
CA TYR A 536 2.22 16.75 -2.05
C TYR A 536 3.10 17.80 -2.74
N ASP A 537 4.24 17.39 -3.32
CA ASP A 537 5.12 18.29 -4.09
C ASP A 537 4.40 18.84 -5.32
N LEU A 538 3.67 17.99 -6.05
CA LEU A 538 2.88 18.39 -7.22
C LEU A 538 1.76 19.39 -6.84
N ALA A 539 1.05 19.14 -5.76
CA ALA A 539 0.02 20.05 -5.25
C ALA A 539 0.59 21.41 -4.84
N ASN A 540 1.76 21.42 -4.20
CA ASN A 540 2.46 22.66 -3.82
C ASN A 540 2.90 23.44 -5.06
N ALA A 541 3.49 22.77 -6.06
CA ALA A 541 3.88 23.39 -7.32
C ALA A 541 2.68 24.00 -8.06
N LEU A 542 1.55 23.26 -8.09
CA LEU A 542 0.31 23.78 -8.67
C LEU A 542 -0.20 25.01 -7.93
N ASN A 543 -0.25 24.96 -6.61
CA ASN A 543 -0.77 26.08 -5.82
C ASN A 543 0.13 27.33 -5.96
N HIS A 544 1.44 27.14 -6.06
CA HIS A 544 2.36 28.25 -6.35
C HIS A 544 2.10 28.88 -7.72
N PHE A 545 2.00 28.05 -8.78
CA PHE A 545 1.63 28.51 -10.12
C PHE A 545 0.27 29.25 -10.12
N TYR A 546 -0.74 28.70 -9.46
CA TYR A 546 -2.08 29.29 -9.35
C TYR A 546 -2.08 30.67 -8.68
N HIS A 547 -1.25 30.85 -7.63
CA HIS A 547 -1.18 32.12 -6.91
C HIS A 547 -0.45 33.21 -7.72
N GLU A 548 0.52 32.85 -8.55
CA GLU A 548 1.29 33.79 -9.38
C GLU A 548 0.63 34.09 -10.71
N THR A 549 -0.28 33.22 -11.20
CA THR A 549 -0.84 33.30 -12.54
C THR A 549 -2.34 33.54 -12.52
N LYS A 550 -2.79 34.64 -13.12
CA LYS A 550 -4.21 34.97 -13.30
C LYS A 550 -4.80 34.20 -14.48
N ILE A 551 -4.94 32.88 -14.37
CA ILE A 551 -5.32 31.96 -15.46
C ILE A 551 -6.57 32.42 -16.20
N MET A 552 -7.64 32.78 -15.49
CA MET A 552 -8.91 33.18 -16.10
C MET A 552 -8.90 34.60 -16.68
N ALA A 553 -7.91 35.40 -16.34
CA ALA A 553 -7.72 36.76 -16.84
C ALA A 553 -6.60 36.86 -17.89
N GLU A 554 -6.02 35.75 -18.34
CA GLU A 554 -5.06 35.71 -19.44
C GLU A 554 -5.75 36.17 -20.74
N GLU A 555 -5.16 37.15 -21.38
CA GLU A 555 -5.70 37.77 -22.60
C GLU A 555 -5.36 37.00 -23.87
N ASP A 556 -4.19 36.33 -23.89
CA ASP A 556 -3.80 35.46 -25.02
C ASP A 556 -4.55 34.13 -24.88
N GLU A 557 -5.48 33.90 -25.82
CA GLU A 557 -6.31 32.70 -25.83
C GLU A 557 -5.51 31.41 -25.97
N ALA A 558 -4.40 31.42 -26.71
CA ALA A 558 -3.55 30.25 -26.89
C ALA A 558 -2.79 29.91 -25.58
N VAL A 559 -2.30 30.93 -24.87
CA VAL A 559 -1.64 30.79 -23.57
C VAL A 559 -2.65 30.34 -22.52
N GLN A 560 -3.82 30.96 -22.46
CA GLN A 560 -4.90 30.56 -21.54
C GLN A 560 -5.32 29.09 -21.74
N ALA A 561 -5.49 28.67 -22.98
CA ALA A 561 -5.83 27.29 -23.31
C ALA A 561 -4.70 26.32 -22.93
N SER A 562 -3.43 26.73 -23.05
CA SER A 562 -2.28 25.96 -22.59
C SER A 562 -2.29 25.78 -21.07
N TYR A 563 -2.57 26.85 -20.31
CA TYR A 563 -2.73 26.74 -18.85
C TYR A 563 -3.84 25.76 -18.46
N VAL A 564 -4.97 25.80 -19.16
CA VAL A 564 -6.10 24.89 -18.91
C VAL A 564 -5.73 23.43 -19.24
N ARG A 565 -4.97 23.18 -20.31
CA ARG A 565 -4.45 21.83 -20.62
C ARG A 565 -3.46 21.35 -19.54
N LEU A 566 -2.57 22.22 -19.08
CA LEU A 566 -1.63 21.92 -17.98
C LEU A 566 -2.38 21.57 -16.68
N LEU A 567 -3.41 22.34 -16.33
CA LEU A 567 -4.28 22.04 -15.18
C LEU A 567 -5.00 20.71 -15.35
N THR A 568 -5.48 20.41 -16.54
CA THR A 568 -6.15 19.12 -16.84
C THR A 568 -5.21 17.95 -16.66
N LEU A 569 -3.97 18.06 -17.16
CA LEU A 569 -2.93 17.04 -16.98
C LEU A 569 -2.59 16.87 -15.49
N THR A 570 -2.42 17.96 -14.76
CA THR A 570 -2.13 17.93 -13.32
C THR A 570 -3.25 17.25 -12.54
N ARG A 571 -4.51 17.58 -12.82
CA ARG A 571 -5.66 16.90 -12.21
C ARG A 571 -5.66 15.41 -12.46
N ARG A 572 -5.48 14.97 -13.71
CA ARG A 572 -5.42 13.55 -14.05
C ARG A 572 -4.30 12.82 -13.33
N THR A 573 -3.13 13.45 -13.24
CA THR A 573 -1.98 12.88 -12.53
C THR A 573 -2.29 12.70 -11.04
N LEU A 574 -2.88 13.71 -10.40
CA LEU A 574 -3.32 13.62 -9.00
C LEU A 574 -4.40 12.54 -8.81
N GLU A 575 -5.38 12.47 -9.71
CA GLU A 575 -6.47 11.48 -9.64
C GLU A 575 -5.96 10.04 -9.80
N VAL A 576 -5.02 9.77 -10.71
CA VAL A 576 -4.36 8.45 -10.83
C VAL A 576 -3.60 8.10 -9.54
N CYS A 577 -2.88 9.06 -8.98
CA CYS A 577 -2.12 8.83 -7.74
C CYS A 577 -3.04 8.54 -6.55
N ILE A 578 -4.13 9.28 -6.36
CA ILE A 578 -5.04 9.01 -5.24
C ILE A 578 -5.82 7.71 -5.44
N ASP A 579 -6.09 7.31 -6.68
CA ASP A 579 -6.72 6.01 -6.96
C ASP A 579 -5.83 4.85 -6.50
N VAL A 580 -4.53 4.88 -6.79
CA VAL A 580 -3.59 3.84 -6.30
C VAL A 580 -3.38 3.91 -4.78
N LEU A 581 -3.68 5.03 -4.13
CA LEU A 581 -3.74 5.15 -2.67
C LEU A 581 -5.10 4.68 -2.09
N GLY A 582 -6.09 4.45 -2.95
CA GLY A 582 -7.38 3.88 -2.59
C GLY A 582 -8.45 4.87 -2.14
N PHE A 583 -8.38 6.14 -2.58
CA PHE A 583 -9.44 7.11 -2.35
C PHE A 583 -9.70 7.96 -3.60
N SER A 584 -10.74 8.77 -3.58
CA SER A 584 -11.18 9.59 -4.70
C SER A 584 -11.46 11.02 -4.27
N ALA A 585 -11.59 11.93 -5.25
CA ALA A 585 -11.93 13.32 -4.99
C ALA A 585 -13.43 13.57 -5.23
N PRO A 586 -14.09 14.42 -4.39
CA PRO A 586 -15.44 14.87 -4.67
C PRO A 586 -15.43 15.90 -5.80
N ASP A 587 -16.62 16.23 -6.32
CA ASP A 587 -16.75 17.28 -7.34
C ASP A 587 -16.70 18.68 -6.75
N ARG A 588 -17.12 18.81 -5.51
CA ARG A 588 -17.14 20.07 -4.72
C ARG A 588 -16.71 19.79 -3.28
N MET A 589 -16.10 20.78 -2.69
CA MET A 589 -15.68 20.78 -1.30
C MET A 589 -15.92 22.13 -0.64
#